data_e8690cf65ac3beedc0c9d3eb8c368d03
#
_entry.id   e8690cf65ac3beedc0c9d3eb8c368d03
#
_cell.length_a   1.000
_cell.length_b   1.000
_cell.length_c   1.000
_cell.angle_alpha   90.00
_cell.angle_beta   90.00
_cell.angle_gamma   90.00
#
_symmetry.space_group_name_H-M   'P 1'
#
loop_
_entity.id
_entity.type
_entity.pdbx_description
1 polymer ?
#
loop_
_entity_poly.entity_id
_entity_poly.type
_entity_poly.pdbx_seq_one_letter_code
_entity_poly.pdbx_strand_id
1 'polypeptide(L)'
;VNYAEFLEVVGKRAGMPAAEAAKIVGATLTTLSEGVSGGEARHLATQVPEELRGYLHKDVDFAEQLDLVKFLNEVGVRAGTDGDRTAEVARAVLTTLREAVSAEDLENLESELPKDFRRLFRPVDRTVGA
;
A
#
# COMPACT_ATOMS: atom_id res chain seq x y z
N VAL A 1 -1.93 15.41 -3.64
CA VAL A 1 -3.23 14.72 -3.72
C VAL A 1 -3.89 14.73 -2.34
N ASN A 2 -5.18 15.03 -2.27
CA ASN A 2 -5.89 15.03 -1.00
C ASN A 2 -6.49 13.64 -0.73
N TYR A 3 -7.03 13.46 0.47
CA TYR A 3 -7.58 12.20 0.91
C TYR A 3 -8.72 11.69 0.01
N ALA A 4 -9.66 12.57 -0.33
CA ALA A 4 -10.79 12.19 -1.19
C ALA A 4 -10.32 11.72 -2.56
N GLU A 5 -9.36 12.43 -3.15
CA GLU A 5 -8.77 12.05 -4.42
C GLU A 5 -8.04 10.71 -4.34
N PHE A 6 -7.31 10.50 -3.25
CA PHE A 6 -6.60 9.23 -3.02
C PHE A 6 -7.59 8.06 -3.01
N LEU A 7 -8.69 8.20 -2.26
CA LEU A 7 -9.71 7.14 -2.18
C LEU A 7 -10.41 6.93 -3.52
N GLU A 8 -10.67 8.00 -4.28
CA GLU A 8 -11.29 7.88 -5.60
C GLU A 8 -10.41 7.08 -6.56
N VAL A 9 -9.12 7.37 -6.57
CA VAL A 9 -8.19 6.68 -7.46
C VAL A 9 -8.09 5.21 -7.08
N VAL A 10 -7.94 4.92 -5.77
CA VAL A 10 -7.91 3.54 -5.29
C VAL A 10 -9.21 2.82 -5.66
N GLY A 11 -10.34 3.47 -5.43
CA GLY A 11 -11.65 2.90 -5.76
C GLY A 11 -11.77 2.53 -7.24
N LYS A 12 -11.35 3.42 -8.12
CA LYS A 12 -11.37 3.15 -9.56
C LYS A 12 -10.49 1.98 -9.95
N ARG A 13 -9.28 1.92 -9.39
CA ARG A 13 -8.33 0.84 -9.68
C ARG A 13 -8.78 -0.50 -9.10
N ALA A 14 -9.43 -0.48 -7.94
CA ALA A 14 -9.91 -1.68 -7.28
C ALA A 14 -11.35 -2.06 -7.67
N GLY A 15 -12.04 -1.22 -8.42
CA GLY A 15 -13.41 -1.49 -8.85
C GLY A 15 -14.42 -1.42 -7.72
N MET A 16 -14.31 -0.41 -6.86
CA MET A 16 -15.20 -0.24 -5.71
C MET A 16 -15.46 1.24 -5.41
N PRO A 17 -16.54 1.57 -4.67
CA PRO A 17 -16.77 2.95 -4.24
C PRO A 17 -15.65 3.44 -3.31
N ALA A 18 -15.42 4.76 -3.32
CA ALA A 18 -14.41 5.37 -2.47
C ALA A 18 -14.59 5.04 -0.99
N ALA A 19 -15.84 4.97 -0.53
CA ALA A 19 -16.13 4.64 0.87
C ALA A 19 -15.62 3.24 1.27
N GLU A 20 -15.73 2.27 0.36
CA GLU A 20 -15.18 0.93 0.59
C GLU A 20 -13.65 0.93 0.47
N ALA A 21 -13.11 1.76 -0.41
CA ALA A 21 -11.68 1.87 -0.59
C ALA A 21 -10.96 2.33 0.69
N ALA A 22 -11.62 3.12 1.52
CA ALA A 22 -11.02 3.60 2.77
C ALA A 22 -10.54 2.44 3.66
N LYS A 23 -11.34 1.38 3.77
CA LYS A 23 -10.97 0.20 4.57
C LYS A 23 -9.76 -0.52 3.97
N ILE A 24 -9.74 -0.65 2.67
CA ILE A 24 -8.63 -1.30 1.95
C ILE A 24 -7.34 -0.50 2.12
N VAL A 25 -7.43 0.82 2.01
CA VAL A 25 -6.28 1.70 2.18
C VAL A 25 -5.70 1.54 3.60
N GLY A 26 -6.56 1.60 4.61
CA GLY A 26 -6.12 1.44 6.00
C GLY A 26 -5.45 0.09 6.23
N ALA A 27 -6.07 -1.00 5.75
CA ALA A 27 -5.53 -2.34 5.89
C ALA A 27 -4.15 -2.47 5.23
N THR A 28 -4.01 -1.95 4.02
CA THR A 28 -2.77 -2.07 3.26
C THR A 28 -1.64 -1.25 3.87
N LEU A 29 -1.91 0.01 4.24
CA LEU A 29 -0.90 0.88 4.82
C LEU A 29 -0.46 0.41 6.20
N THR A 30 -1.39 -0.06 7.03
CA THR A 30 -1.06 -0.62 8.35
C THR A 30 -0.12 -1.82 8.20
N THR A 31 -0.45 -2.73 7.30
CA THR A 31 0.38 -3.92 7.07
C THR A 31 1.75 -3.54 6.49
N LEU A 32 1.78 -2.60 5.56
CA LEU A 32 3.03 -2.10 4.99
C LEU A 32 3.94 -1.53 6.08
N SER A 33 3.38 -0.75 7.01
CA SER A 33 4.17 -0.13 8.07
C SER A 33 4.87 -1.15 8.95
N GLU A 34 4.29 -2.34 9.11
CA GLU A 34 4.88 -3.42 9.89
C GLU A 34 6.14 -3.98 9.25
N GLY A 35 6.22 -3.93 7.93
CA GLY A 35 7.34 -4.48 7.16
C GLY A 35 8.49 -3.51 6.90
N VAL A 36 8.39 -2.28 7.40
CA VAL A 36 9.43 -1.26 7.19
C VAL A 36 9.87 -0.69 8.53
N SER A 37 11.01 -0.01 8.54
CA SER A 37 11.52 0.64 9.75
C SER A 37 10.60 1.78 10.17
N GLY A 38 10.66 2.15 11.46
CA GLY A 38 9.91 3.28 11.97
C GLY A 38 10.28 4.58 11.27
N GLY A 39 11.56 4.75 10.92
CA GLY A 39 12.02 5.91 10.17
C GLY A 39 11.40 6.00 8.80
N GLU A 40 11.33 4.86 8.08
CA GLU A 40 10.71 4.83 6.76
C GLU A 40 9.21 5.08 6.84
N ALA A 41 8.54 4.48 7.83
CA ALA A 41 7.10 4.71 8.02
C ALA A 41 6.80 6.19 8.30
N ARG A 42 7.61 6.83 9.15
CA ARG A 42 7.47 8.27 9.43
C ARG A 42 7.69 9.12 8.18
N HIS A 43 8.66 8.72 7.37
CA HIS A 43 8.98 9.43 6.14
C HIS A 43 7.81 9.36 5.14
N LEU A 44 7.24 8.17 4.98
CA LEU A 44 6.06 7.99 4.14
C LEU A 44 4.89 8.83 4.63
N ALA A 45 4.70 8.90 5.95
CA ALA A 45 3.60 9.66 6.53
C ALA A 45 3.64 11.15 6.14
N THR A 46 4.82 11.70 5.89
CA THR A 46 4.93 13.11 5.47
C THR A 46 4.46 13.35 4.06
N GLN A 47 4.30 12.33 3.25
CA GLN A 47 3.97 12.44 1.83
C GLN A 47 2.56 12.02 1.48
N VAL A 48 1.82 11.48 2.43
CA VAL A 48 0.44 11.06 2.20
C VAL A 48 -0.52 12.06 2.84
N PRO A 49 -1.80 12.06 2.43
CA PRO A 49 -2.81 12.90 3.08
C PRO A 49 -2.84 12.69 4.60
N GLU A 50 -3.10 13.74 5.32
CA GLU A 50 -3.09 13.73 6.79
C GLU A 50 -3.93 12.59 7.38
N GLU A 51 -5.09 12.32 6.78
CA GLU A 51 -6.00 11.28 7.26
C GLU A 51 -5.40 9.88 7.21
N LEU A 52 -4.35 9.68 6.41
CA LEU A 52 -3.70 8.38 6.28
C LEU A 52 -2.49 8.20 7.18
N ARG A 53 -2.02 9.27 7.81
CA ARG A 53 -0.78 9.23 8.60
C ARG A 53 -0.86 8.27 9.78
N GLY A 54 -2.02 8.13 10.40
CA GLY A 54 -2.20 7.23 11.52
C GLY A 54 -1.93 5.77 11.20
N TYR A 55 -2.21 5.35 9.97
CA TYR A 55 -1.93 3.98 9.55
C TYR A 55 -0.44 3.67 9.43
N LEU A 56 0.37 4.71 9.28
CA LEU A 56 1.83 4.57 9.15
C LEU A 56 2.57 4.84 10.45
N HIS A 57 1.83 5.03 11.54
CA HIS A 57 2.44 5.23 12.85
C HIS A 57 2.96 3.92 13.42
N LYS A 58 4.18 3.95 13.96
CA LYS A 58 4.80 2.79 14.61
C LYS A 58 5.37 3.19 15.96
N ASP A 59 5.12 2.36 16.96
CA ASP A 59 5.71 2.55 18.30
C ASP A 59 7.11 1.97 18.38
N VAL A 60 7.46 1.06 17.47
CA VAL A 60 8.78 0.39 17.45
C VAL A 60 9.49 0.74 16.14
N ASP A 61 10.82 0.73 16.20
CA ASP A 61 11.64 1.15 15.05
C ASP A 61 12.00 0.01 14.11
N PHE A 62 11.96 -1.24 14.58
CA PHE A 62 12.36 -2.36 13.73
C PHE A 62 11.28 -2.75 12.74
N ALA A 63 11.70 -3.29 11.60
CA ALA A 63 10.82 -3.84 10.59
C ALA A 63 10.63 -5.34 10.86
N GLU A 64 9.38 -5.81 10.78
CA GLU A 64 9.11 -7.23 10.86
C GLU A 64 9.54 -7.91 9.56
N GLN A 65 9.90 -9.18 9.64
CA GLN A 65 10.13 -9.99 8.45
C GLN A 65 8.79 -10.29 7.80
N LEU A 66 8.53 -9.61 6.70
CA LEU A 66 7.24 -9.64 6.03
C LEU A 66 7.45 -10.04 4.57
N ASP A 67 7.21 -11.32 4.23
CA ASP A 67 7.24 -11.73 2.84
C ASP A 67 5.91 -11.39 2.16
N LEU A 68 5.87 -11.52 0.85
CA LEU A 68 4.70 -11.13 0.06
C LEU A 68 3.45 -11.92 0.44
N VAL A 69 3.59 -13.22 0.68
CA VAL A 69 2.45 -14.08 1.05
C VAL A 69 1.88 -13.63 2.40
N LYS A 70 2.75 -13.43 3.38
CA LYS A 70 2.32 -12.97 4.70
C LYS A 70 1.68 -11.59 4.62
N PHE A 71 2.25 -10.70 3.83
CA PHE A 71 1.69 -9.37 3.61
C PHE A 71 0.26 -9.45 3.07
N LEU A 72 0.07 -10.22 1.99
CA LEU A 72 -1.25 -10.34 1.37
C LEU A 72 -2.26 -11.02 2.30
N ASN A 73 -1.83 -12.03 3.06
CA ASN A 73 -2.73 -12.66 4.04
C ASN A 73 -3.19 -11.67 5.10
N GLU A 74 -2.28 -10.86 5.63
CA GLU A 74 -2.64 -9.87 6.64
C GLU A 74 -3.54 -8.77 6.07
N VAL A 75 -3.25 -8.31 4.86
CA VAL A 75 -4.13 -7.33 4.19
C VAL A 75 -5.52 -7.93 4.02
N GLY A 76 -5.61 -9.18 3.56
CA GLY A 76 -6.88 -9.86 3.36
C GLY A 76 -7.71 -9.97 4.64
N VAL A 77 -7.07 -10.34 5.74
CA VAL A 77 -7.74 -10.43 7.04
C VAL A 77 -8.29 -9.06 7.46
N ARG A 78 -7.46 -8.03 7.36
CA ARG A 78 -7.83 -6.67 7.78
C ARG A 78 -8.86 -6.02 6.86
N ALA A 79 -8.77 -6.31 5.56
CA ALA A 79 -9.67 -5.72 4.56
C ALA A 79 -10.93 -6.54 4.32
N GLY A 80 -10.98 -7.78 4.78
CA GLY A 80 -12.10 -8.67 4.52
C GLY A 80 -12.14 -9.21 3.10
N THR A 81 -10.97 -9.42 2.50
CA THR A 81 -10.84 -9.98 1.14
C THR A 81 -10.00 -11.25 1.18
N ASP A 82 -10.00 -12.02 0.11
CA ASP A 82 -9.17 -13.20 0.00
C ASP A 82 -8.67 -13.40 -1.44
N GLY A 83 -7.68 -14.29 -1.59
CA GLY A 83 -7.16 -14.72 -2.88
C GLY A 83 -6.70 -13.59 -3.80
N ASP A 84 -7.06 -13.74 -5.07
CA ASP A 84 -6.67 -12.77 -6.11
C ASP A 84 -7.23 -11.38 -5.86
N ARG A 85 -8.39 -11.30 -5.21
CA ARG A 85 -8.99 -10.01 -4.88
C ARG A 85 -8.11 -9.20 -3.95
N THR A 86 -7.50 -9.85 -2.96
CA THR A 86 -6.58 -9.16 -2.04
C THR A 86 -5.39 -8.57 -2.80
N ALA A 87 -4.82 -9.32 -3.73
CA ALA A 87 -3.70 -8.81 -4.55
C ALA A 87 -4.12 -7.61 -5.38
N GLU A 88 -5.32 -7.65 -5.97
CA GLU A 88 -5.84 -6.53 -6.76
C GLU A 88 -6.00 -5.27 -5.92
N VAL A 89 -6.61 -5.38 -4.75
CA VAL A 89 -6.87 -4.22 -3.91
C VAL A 89 -5.57 -3.67 -3.30
N ALA A 90 -4.66 -4.54 -2.90
CA ALA A 90 -3.36 -4.11 -2.40
C ALA A 90 -2.57 -3.37 -3.49
N ARG A 91 -2.59 -3.88 -4.72
CA ARG A 91 -1.93 -3.21 -5.86
C ARG A 91 -2.54 -1.84 -6.12
N ALA A 92 -3.86 -1.74 -6.03
CA ALA A 92 -4.54 -0.45 -6.22
C ALA A 92 -4.04 0.59 -5.21
N VAL A 93 -3.88 0.20 -3.95
CA VAL A 93 -3.37 1.10 -2.91
C VAL A 93 -1.90 1.45 -3.16
N LEU A 94 -1.06 0.45 -3.43
CA LEU A 94 0.38 0.66 -3.54
C LEU A 94 0.76 1.42 -4.81
N THR A 95 0.05 1.23 -5.92
CA THR A 95 0.30 2.03 -7.12
C THR A 95 -0.11 3.48 -6.90
N THR A 96 -1.15 3.72 -6.12
CA THR A 96 -1.57 5.07 -5.79
C THR A 96 -0.58 5.72 -4.82
N LEU A 97 -0.10 4.97 -3.83
CA LEU A 97 0.96 5.44 -2.93
C LEU A 97 2.21 5.83 -3.71
N ARG A 98 2.61 5.00 -4.67
CA ARG A 98 3.77 5.28 -5.52
C ARG A 98 3.67 6.65 -6.18
N GLU A 99 2.49 7.03 -6.62
CA GLU A 99 2.28 8.31 -7.28
C GLU A 99 2.34 9.50 -6.32
N ALA A 100 2.17 9.24 -5.02
CA ALA A 100 2.20 10.28 -4.00
C ALA A 100 3.61 10.55 -3.46
N VAL A 101 4.58 9.68 -3.75
CA VAL A 101 5.94 9.80 -3.22
C VAL A 101 6.92 10.06 -4.36
N SER A 102 8.09 10.64 -4.03
CA SER A 102 9.13 10.87 -5.02
C SER A 102 9.75 9.53 -5.46
N ALA A 103 10.44 9.55 -6.62
CA ALA A 103 11.13 8.36 -7.10
C ALA A 103 12.20 7.87 -6.11
N GLU A 104 12.91 8.80 -5.48
CA GLU A 104 13.92 8.46 -4.46
C GLU A 104 13.29 7.79 -3.25
N ASP A 105 12.17 8.33 -2.77
CA ASP A 105 11.47 7.77 -1.62
C ASP A 105 10.87 6.41 -1.93
N LEU A 106 10.37 6.22 -3.14
CA LEU A 106 9.88 4.91 -3.57
C LEU A 106 11.02 3.89 -3.57
N GLU A 107 12.19 4.27 -4.06
CA GLU A 107 13.35 3.39 -4.08
C GLU A 107 13.77 2.99 -2.67
N ASN A 108 13.77 3.95 -1.74
CA ASN A 108 14.08 3.68 -0.34
C ASN A 108 13.07 2.72 0.28
N LEU A 109 11.79 2.93 0.01
CA LEU A 109 10.74 2.05 0.49
C LEU A 109 10.92 0.63 -0.05
N GLU A 110 11.11 0.50 -1.36
CA GLU A 110 11.28 -0.80 -1.99
C GLU A 110 12.53 -1.53 -1.49
N SER A 111 13.57 -0.80 -1.10
CA SER A 111 14.80 -1.40 -0.59
C SER A 111 14.62 -2.08 0.77
N GLU A 112 13.59 -1.70 1.53
CA GLU A 112 13.30 -2.32 2.83
C GLU A 112 12.38 -3.54 2.71
N LEU A 113 11.89 -3.85 1.52
CA LEU A 113 10.94 -4.93 1.27
C LEU A 113 11.55 -6.00 0.37
N PRO A 114 11.05 -7.24 0.44
CA PRO A 114 11.47 -8.26 -0.53
C PRO A 114 11.23 -7.82 -1.97
N LYS A 115 12.05 -8.29 -2.88
CA LYS A 115 12.03 -7.85 -4.28
C LYS A 115 10.69 -8.08 -4.99
N ASP A 116 9.96 -9.12 -4.61
CA ASP A 116 8.68 -9.44 -5.24
C ASP A 116 7.59 -8.42 -4.92
N PHE A 117 7.77 -7.59 -3.86
CA PHE A 117 6.85 -6.49 -3.58
C PHE A 117 6.80 -5.47 -4.72
N ARG A 118 7.84 -5.36 -5.52
CA ARG A 118 7.87 -4.39 -6.62
C ARG A 118 6.72 -4.57 -7.59
N ARG A 119 6.22 -5.78 -7.73
CA ARG A 119 5.06 -6.07 -8.59
C ARG A 119 3.81 -5.36 -8.12
N LEU A 120 3.66 -5.18 -6.81
CA LEU A 120 2.49 -4.52 -6.25
C LEU A 120 2.53 -3.00 -6.38
N PHE A 121 3.70 -2.44 -6.64
CA PHE A 121 3.84 -0.99 -6.85
C PHE A 121 3.65 -0.59 -8.31
N ARG A 122 3.34 -1.55 -9.18
CA ARG A 122 3.17 -1.29 -10.61
C ARG A 122 1.83 -1.83 -11.09
N PRO A 123 1.14 -1.10 -11.98
CA PRO A 123 -0.12 -1.60 -12.53
C PRO A 123 0.14 -2.87 -13.36
N VAL A 124 -0.88 -3.70 -13.48
CA VAL A 124 -0.81 -4.87 -14.34
C VAL A 124 -0.72 -4.38 -15.80
N ASP A 125 0.26 -4.89 -16.53
CA ASP A 125 0.38 -4.59 -17.94
C ASP A 125 -0.59 -5.49 -18.72
N ARG A 126 -1.68 -4.88 -19.20
CA ARG A 126 -2.73 -5.58 -19.95
C ARG A 126 -2.52 -5.52 -21.45
N THR A 127 -1.47 -4.86 -21.89
CA THR A 127 -1.17 -4.79 -23.33
C THR A 127 -0.40 -6.01 -23.81
N VAL A 128 0.29 -6.70 -22.89
CA VAL A 128 1.04 -7.91 -23.20
C VAL A 128 0.06 -9.03 -23.54
N GLY A 129 0.24 -9.62 -24.70
CA GLY A 129 -0.63 -10.70 -25.18
C GLY A 129 -1.87 -10.22 -25.91
N ALA A 130 -2.04 -8.94 -26.03
CA ALA A 130 -3.14 -8.40 -26.84
C ALA A 130 -2.91 -8.60 -28.32
#